data_f1020548e91674fca9487b25771ee01e
#
_entry.id   f1020548e91674fca9487b25771ee01e
#
_cell.length_a   1.000
_cell.length_b   1.000
_cell.length_c   1.000
_cell.angle_alpha   90.00
_cell.angle_beta   90.00
_cell.angle_gamma   90.00
#
_symmetry.space_group_name_H-M   'P 1'
#
loop_
_entity.id
_entity.type
_entity.pdbx_description
1 polymer ?
#
loop_
_entity_poly.entity_id
_entity_poly.type
_entity_poly.pdbx_seq_one_letter_code
_entity_poly.pdbx_strand_id
1 'polypeptide(L)'
;MRSKIGLLLMAGVYLCCATIVKAQEVMLTPPKILTITREVVKTGKSAAHEKWEQGFPKAYAKAKWPTHYLAMTAITGENRVLFMSAYDSMAAWEADALAQNRNAELSATNETLGTKDGEFLTESKTAVFKFMPELSYQPEVPLAGVRGFVLEAQVVKLGHGRHYEEIRKMVKAAHEKAGVNEHYSVYHVSAGAPSGLYLIFFPMKGLAEIDQSEAAHGQAYKDAVGDEGRNKLTDFAKEGLESSETELFVFSPKMSYVSKEWVDTDPEFWAPKPAPAAKPAAEKKEAKP
;
A
#
# COMPACT_ATOMS: atom_id res chain seq x y z
N MET A 1 -25.72 -11.49 -83.24
CA MET A 1 -24.44 -11.01 -82.64
C MET A 1 -24.64 -10.91 -81.17
N ARG A 2 -23.94 -11.78 -80.37
CA ARG A 2 -24.15 -11.94 -78.93
C ARG A 2 -23.09 -11.13 -78.16
N SER A 3 -23.49 -10.15 -77.37
CA SER A 3 -22.66 -9.40 -76.45
C SER A 3 -22.53 -10.18 -75.15
N LYS A 4 -21.32 -10.45 -74.71
CA LYS A 4 -21.00 -11.07 -73.39
C LYS A 4 -20.67 -9.94 -72.41
N ILE A 5 -21.52 -9.78 -71.42
CA ILE A 5 -21.29 -8.87 -70.27
C ILE A 5 -20.44 -9.65 -69.23
N GLY A 6 -19.21 -9.22 -69.00
CA GLY A 6 -18.35 -9.73 -67.96
C GLY A 6 -18.68 -9.12 -66.61
N LEU A 7 -19.03 -9.97 -65.65
CA LEU A 7 -19.28 -9.59 -64.24
C LEU A 7 -17.94 -9.61 -63.48
N LEU A 8 -17.43 -8.42 -63.12
CA LEU A 8 -16.26 -8.28 -62.23
C LEU A 8 -16.73 -8.41 -60.77
N LEU A 9 -16.39 -9.48 -60.12
CA LEU A 9 -16.52 -9.62 -58.64
C LEU A 9 -15.35 -8.89 -57.96
N MET A 10 -15.62 -7.74 -57.35
CA MET A 10 -14.70 -7.10 -56.40
C MET A 10 -14.86 -7.75 -55.03
N ALA A 11 -13.89 -8.57 -54.65
CA ALA A 11 -13.74 -9.09 -53.29
C ALA A 11 -13.08 -8.01 -52.43
N GLY A 12 -13.90 -7.29 -51.65
CA GLY A 12 -13.43 -6.33 -50.66
C GLY A 12 -12.82 -7.09 -49.47
N VAL A 13 -11.49 -7.04 -49.33
CA VAL A 13 -10.79 -7.51 -48.10
C VAL A 13 -10.98 -6.46 -47.02
N TYR A 14 -11.93 -6.70 -46.10
CA TYR A 14 -12.02 -5.92 -44.85
C TYR A 14 -10.83 -6.30 -43.96
N LEU A 15 -9.79 -5.45 -43.98
CA LEU A 15 -8.70 -5.50 -43.04
C LEU A 15 -9.22 -4.97 -41.69
N CYS A 16 -9.64 -5.88 -40.79
CA CYS A 16 -10.06 -5.55 -39.44
C CYS A 16 -8.80 -5.14 -38.66
N CYS A 17 -8.43 -3.86 -38.65
CA CYS A 17 -7.44 -3.31 -37.74
C CYS A 17 -8.00 -3.41 -36.31
N ALA A 18 -7.71 -4.52 -35.61
CA ALA A 18 -7.91 -4.57 -34.18
C ALA A 18 -6.93 -3.56 -33.55
N THR A 19 -7.43 -2.39 -33.23
CA THR A 19 -6.73 -1.45 -32.36
C THR A 19 -6.60 -2.12 -31.00
N ILE A 20 -5.40 -2.57 -30.67
CA ILE A 20 -5.07 -2.99 -29.29
C ILE A 20 -5.13 -1.72 -28.45
N VAL A 21 -6.26 -1.48 -27.81
CA VAL A 21 -6.37 -0.48 -26.75
C VAL A 21 -5.51 -1.03 -25.61
N LYS A 22 -4.29 -0.53 -25.47
CA LYS A 22 -3.52 -0.76 -24.25
C LYS A 22 -4.36 -0.19 -23.11
N ALA A 23 -4.83 -1.06 -22.21
CA ALA A 23 -5.40 -0.61 -20.96
C ALA A 23 -4.36 0.28 -20.26
N GLN A 24 -4.79 1.46 -19.82
CA GLN A 24 -3.92 2.38 -19.10
C GLN A 24 -3.46 1.67 -17.81
N GLU A 25 -2.15 1.61 -17.61
CA GLU A 25 -1.58 0.97 -16.42
C GLU A 25 -1.98 1.75 -15.17
N VAL A 26 -2.56 1.06 -14.19
CA VAL A 26 -2.93 1.69 -12.92
C VAL A 26 -1.66 1.88 -12.10
N MET A 27 -1.41 3.12 -11.72
CA MET A 27 -0.23 3.49 -10.92
C MET A 27 -0.58 3.55 -9.44
N LEU A 28 0.33 3.06 -8.61
CA LEU A 28 0.36 3.34 -7.17
C LEU A 28 1.00 4.73 -7.01
N THR A 29 0.15 5.74 -6.87
CA THR A 29 0.56 7.15 -6.75
C THR A 29 0.43 7.60 -5.29
N PRO A 30 1.48 8.18 -4.68
CA PRO A 30 1.43 8.67 -3.32
C PRO A 30 0.38 9.78 -3.14
N PRO A 31 -0.60 9.63 -2.22
CA PRO A 31 -1.57 10.68 -1.93
C PRO A 31 -0.92 11.86 -1.19
N LYS A 32 -1.47 13.07 -1.36
CA LYS A 32 -0.97 14.28 -0.68
C LYS A 32 -1.11 14.19 0.83
N ILE A 33 -2.21 13.63 1.30
CA ILE A 33 -2.52 13.36 2.70
C ILE A 33 -2.82 11.87 2.84
N LEU A 34 -2.14 11.25 3.79
CA LEU A 34 -2.30 9.86 4.13
C LEU A 34 -2.71 9.74 5.60
N THR A 35 -3.87 9.17 5.88
CA THR A 35 -4.22 8.76 7.24
C THR A 35 -3.82 7.32 7.45
N ILE A 36 -3.22 7.02 8.58
CA ILE A 36 -2.81 5.65 8.94
C ILE A 36 -3.37 5.36 10.34
N THR A 37 -4.27 4.38 10.41
CA THR A 37 -4.63 3.76 11.68
C THR A 37 -3.73 2.56 11.88
N ARG A 38 -2.93 2.60 12.96
CA ARG A 38 -2.04 1.55 13.38
C ARG A 38 -2.67 0.77 14.52
N GLU A 39 -2.81 -0.51 14.35
CA GLU A 39 -3.33 -1.43 15.34
C GLU A 39 -2.29 -2.45 15.76
N VAL A 40 -2.15 -2.66 17.06
CA VAL A 40 -1.31 -3.69 17.65
C VAL A 40 -2.18 -4.82 18.15
N VAL A 41 -2.09 -5.96 17.49
CA VAL A 41 -2.94 -7.12 17.76
C VAL A 41 -2.33 -7.98 18.86
N LYS A 42 -3.13 -8.33 19.86
CA LYS A 42 -2.73 -9.22 20.96
C LYS A 42 -2.18 -10.55 20.44
N THR A 43 -1.14 -11.04 21.07
CA THR A 43 -0.56 -12.37 20.76
C THR A 43 -1.64 -13.46 20.73
N GLY A 44 -1.67 -14.25 19.67
CA GLY A 44 -2.65 -15.31 19.44
C GLY A 44 -4.04 -14.86 18.99
N LYS A 45 -4.23 -13.55 18.69
CA LYS A 45 -5.51 -13.01 18.23
C LYS A 45 -5.55 -12.64 16.75
N SER A 46 -4.44 -12.75 16.00
CA SER A 46 -4.34 -12.30 14.60
C SER A 46 -5.42 -12.90 13.69
N ALA A 47 -5.70 -14.22 13.80
CA ALA A 47 -6.73 -14.85 12.97
C ALA A 47 -8.15 -14.39 13.34
N ALA A 48 -8.42 -14.10 14.62
CA ALA A 48 -9.70 -13.60 15.10
C ALA A 48 -9.91 -12.14 14.65
N HIS A 49 -8.88 -11.32 14.79
CA HIS A 49 -8.83 -9.94 14.28
C HIS A 49 -9.06 -9.91 12.76
N GLU A 50 -8.25 -10.62 11.94
CA GLU A 50 -8.44 -10.68 10.48
C GLU A 50 -9.86 -11.08 10.09
N LYS A 51 -10.40 -12.10 10.77
CA LYS A 51 -11.77 -12.55 10.49
C LYS A 51 -12.80 -11.47 10.79
N TRP A 52 -12.62 -10.71 11.85
CA TRP A 52 -13.55 -9.66 12.26
C TRP A 52 -13.43 -8.43 11.38
N GLU A 53 -12.19 -8.02 11.10
CA GLU A 53 -11.86 -6.90 10.21
C GLU A 53 -12.48 -7.02 8.82
N GLN A 54 -12.71 -8.22 8.30
CA GLN A 54 -13.44 -8.43 7.03
C GLN A 54 -14.89 -7.89 7.04
N GLY A 55 -15.40 -7.49 8.19
CA GLY A 55 -16.71 -6.82 8.32
C GLY A 55 -16.69 -5.40 7.74
N PHE A 56 -15.60 -4.67 7.93
CA PHE A 56 -15.48 -3.28 7.49
C PHE A 56 -15.54 -3.13 5.96
N PRO A 57 -14.73 -3.82 5.14
CA PRO A 57 -14.84 -3.68 3.69
C PRO A 57 -16.23 -4.07 3.15
N LYS A 58 -16.93 -5.01 3.79
CA LYS A 58 -18.30 -5.35 3.43
C LYS A 58 -19.29 -4.23 3.76
N ALA A 59 -19.11 -3.54 4.91
CA ALA A 59 -19.95 -2.42 5.31
C ALA A 59 -19.75 -1.23 4.35
N TYR A 60 -18.50 -0.91 4.02
CA TYR A 60 -18.17 0.16 3.07
C TYR A 60 -18.67 -0.17 1.65
N ALA A 61 -18.51 -1.41 1.19
CA ALA A 61 -19.04 -1.86 -0.09
C ALA A 61 -20.57 -1.79 -0.16
N LYS A 62 -21.29 -2.19 0.92
CA LYS A 62 -22.74 -2.05 1.03
C LYS A 62 -23.20 -0.60 0.95
N ALA A 63 -22.47 0.29 1.64
CA ALA A 63 -22.72 1.73 1.60
C ALA A 63 -22.30 2.38 0.27
N LYS A 64 -21.61 1.66 -0.63
CA LYS A 64 -20.97 2.19 -1.84
C LYS A 64 -20.11 3.42 -1.52
N TRP A 65 -19.32 3.30 -0.45
CA TRP A 65 -18.52 4.41 0.05
C TRP A 65 -17.46 4.82 -0.96
N PRO A 66 -17.29 6.12 -1.26
CA PRO A 66 -16.37 6.55 -2.30
C PRO A 66 -14.90 6.49 -1.89
N THR A 67 -14.60 6.64 -0.60
CA THR A 67 -13.23 6.60 -0.08
C THR A 67 -12.82 5.16 0.20
N HIS A 68 -11.71 4.77 -0.42
CA HIS A 68 -11.13 3.45 -0.29
C HIS A 68 -9.98 3.45 0.73
N TYR A 69 -9.67 2.27 1.26
CA TYR A 69 -8.52 2.10 2.14
C TYR A 69 -7.78 0.79 1.88
N LEU A 70 -6.49 0.80 2.16
CA LEU A 70 -5.59 -0.33 2.05
C LEU A 70 -5.23 -0.82 3.45
N ALA A 71 -5.35 -2.12 3.68
CA ALA A 71 -4.87 -2.79 4.87
C ALA A 71 -3.57 -3.54 4.59
N MET A 72 -2.61 -3.46 5.51
CA MET A 72 -1.37 -4.22 5.44
C MET A 72 -1.04 -4.81 6.81
N THR A 73 -0.46 -6.02 6.78
CA THR A 73 -0.05 -6.75 7.98
C THR A 73 1.47 -6.82 8.06
N ALA A 74 2.03 -6.52 9.23
CA ALA A 74 3.45 -6.68 9.48
C ALA A 74 3.82 -8.17 9.46
N ILE A 75 4.90 -8.50 8.74
CA ILE A 75 5.51 -9.84 8.76
C ILE A 75 6.81 -9.87 9.55
N THR A 76 7.30 -8.70 9.97
CA THR A 76 8.42 -8.53 10.89
C THR A 76 8.02 -7.57 12.01
N GLY A 77 8.80 -7.55 13.09
CA GLY A 77 8.57 -6.64 14.21
C GLY A 77 7.35 -7.01 15.06
N GLU A 78 6.63 -6.00 15.50
CA GLU A 78 5.43 -6.14 16.31
C GLU A 78 4.24 -6.64 15.48
N ASN A 79 3.31 -7.37 16.08
CA ASN A 79 2.09 -7.86 15.41
C ASN A 79 1.14 -6.70 15.09
N ARG A 80 1.41 -6.00 13.99
CA ARG A 80 0.73 -4.76 13.57
C ARG A 80 -0.09 -4.95 12.33
N VAL A 81 -1.20 -4.18 12.27
CA VAL A 81 -1.96 -3.94 11.04
C VAL A 81 -2.02 -2.43 10.82
N LEU A 82 -1.83 -2.00 9.58
CA LEU A 82 -1.98 -0.61 9.17
C LEU A 82 -3.16 -0.49 8.21
N PHE A 83 -4.07 0.43 8.50
CA PHE A 83 -5.16 0.82 7.60
C PHE A 83 -4.87 2.21 7.06
N MET A 84 -4.73 2.34 5.75
CA MET A 84 -4.30 3.56 5.09
C MET A 84 -5.39 4.10 4.18
N SER A 85 -5.81 5.34 4.39
CA SER A 85 -6.73 6.07 3.50
C SER A 85 -6.05 7.28 2.89
N ALA A 86 -6.35 7.52 1.61
CA ALA A 86 -5.72 8.52 0.77
C ALA A 86 -6.65 9.73 0.54
N TYR A 87 -6.11 10.95 0.66
CA TYR A 87 -6.86 12.19 0.46
C TYR A 87 -6.02 13.23 -0.29
N ASP A 88 -6.69 14.09 -1.07
CA ASP A 88 -6.06 15.21 -1.76
C ASP A 88 -5.74 16.39 -0.84
N SER A 89 -6.45 16.49 0.30
CA SER A 89 -6.31 17.59 1.27
C SER A 89 -6.89 17.22 2.63
N MET A 90 -6.54 17.98 3.66
CA MET A 90 -7.16 17.90 4.99
C MET A 90 -8.68 18.17 4.92
N ALA A 91 -9.11 19.09 4.07
CA ALA A 91 -10.55 19.38 3.86
C ALA A 91 -11.30 18.19 3.25
N ALA A 92 -10.65 17.44 2.33
CA ALA A 92 -11.24 16.23 1.79
C ALA A 92 -11.39 15.13 2.85
N TRP A 93 -10.40 14.97 3.73
CA TRP A 93 -10.50 14.07 4.88
C TRP A 93 -11.62 14.48 5.85
N GLU A 94 -11.72 15.78 6.21
CA GLU A 94 -12.79 16.29 7.05
C GLU A 94 -14.18 16.02 6.43
N ALA A 95 -14.34 16.31 5.14
CA ALA A 95 -15.59 16.08 4.42
C ALA A 95 -16.01 14.60 4.43
N ASP A 96 -15.04 13.67 4.24
CA ASP A 96 -15.28 12.23 4.30
C ASP A 96 -15.72 11.81 5.73
N ALA A 97 -15.02 12.26 6.77
CA ALA A 97 -15.35 11.93 8.15
C ALA A 97 -16.75 12.44 8.53
N LEU A 98 -17.10 13.68 8.14
CA LEU A 98 -18.43 14.24 8.36
C LEU A 98 -19.53 13.48 7.59
N ALA A 99 -19.24 13.04 6.38
CA ALA A 99 -20.17 12.23 5.59
C ALA A 99 -20.39 10.85 6.24
N GLN A 100 -19.34 10.19 6.72
CA GLN A 100 -19.46 8.91 7.45
C GLN A 100 -20.34 9.05 8.70
N ASN A 101 -20.13 10.09 9.51
CA ASN A 101 -20.94 10.36 10.70
C ASN A 101 -22.41 10.62 10.39
N ARG A 102 -22.73 11.16 9.20
CA ARG A 102 -24.12 11.38 8.76
C ARG A 102 -24.78 10.13 8.20
N ASN A 103 -24.03 9.12 7.81
CA ASN A 103 -24.56 7.84 7.37
C ASN A 103 -24.83 6.94 8.58
N ALA A 104 -26.05 7.02 9.13
CA ALA A 104 -26.41 6.33 10.36
C ALA A 104 -26.19 4.82 10.31
N GLU A 105 -26.44 4.16 9.16
CA GLU A 105 -26.27 2.72 9.00
C GLU A 105 -24.79 2.34 9.02
N LEU A 106 -23.95 3.05 8.27
CA LEU A 106 -22.50 2.80 8.23
C LEU A 106 -21.87 3.10 9.58
N SER A 107 -22.24 4.23 10.21
CA SER A 107 -21.74 4.64 11.52
C SER A 107 -22.05 3.60 12.61
N ALA A 108 -23.31 3.14 12.72
CA ALA A 108 -23.70 2.10 13.67
C ALA A 108 -23.00 0.75 13.40
N THR A 109 -22.80 0.42 12.13
CA THR A 109 -22.07 -0.81 11.75
C THR A 109 -20.60 -0.69 12.17
N ASN A 110 -19.94 0.41 11.86
CA ASN A 110 -18.54 0.66 12.23
C ASN A 110 -18.35 0.68 13.75
N GLU A 111 -19.27 1.27 14.51
CA GLU A 111 -19.26 1.25 15.98
C GLU A 111 -19.31 -0.19 16.53
N THR A 112 -20.22 -1.01 15.99
CA THR A 112 -20.36 -2.42 16.39
C THR A 112 -19.08 -3.20 16.06
N LEU A 113 -18.55 -3.02 14.87
CA LEU A 113 -17.32 -3.68 14.42
C LEU A 113 -16.12 -3.24 15.28
N GLY A 114 -15.93 -1.94 15.46
CA GLY A 114 -14.81 -1.39 16.24
C GLY A 114 -14.85 -1.76 17.72
N THR A 115 -16.05 -1.81 18.33
CA THR A 115 -16.20 -2.26 19.72
C THR A 115 -15.68 -3.70 19.89
N LYS A 116 -16.03 -4.58 18.96
CA LYS A 116 -15.59 -5.98 19.04
C LYS A 116 -14.12 -6.14 18.66
N ASP A 117 -13.66 -5.39 17.67
CA ASP A 117 -12.27 -5.43 17.25
C ASP A 117 -11.32 -4.99 18.37
N GLY A 118 -11.68 -3.97 19.15
CA GLY A 118 -10.94 -3.51 20.32
C GLY A 118 -10.63 -4.61 21.36
N GLU A 119 -11.40 -5.70 21.40
CA GLU A 119 -11.08 -6.85 22.28
C GLU A 119 -9.81 -7.59 21.85
N PHE A 120 -9.42 -7.48 20.57
CA PHE A 120 -8.25 -8.14 20.01
C PHE A 120 -6.99 -7.28 20.05
N LEU A 121 -7.14 -5.97 20.33
CA LEU A 121 -6.06 -4.99 20.25
C LEU A 121 -5.46 -4.67 21.62
N THR A 122 -4.16 -4.41 21.65
CA THR A 122 -3.47 -3.74 22.77
C THR A 122 -3.39 -2.25 22.57
N GLU A 123 -3.39 -1.80 21.30
CA GLU A 123 -3.30 -0.38 20.93
C GLU A 123 -3.97 -0.16 19.58
N SER A 124 -4.64 0.97 19.43
CA SER A 124 -5.05 1.54 18.13
C SER A 124 -4.80 3.05 18.14
N LYS A 125 -4.05 3.54 17.15
CA LYS A 125 -3.69 4.96 17.01
C LYS A 125 -3.81 5.39 15.55
N THR A 126 -4.41 6.56 15.34
CA THR A 126 -4.49 7.17 14.02
C THR A 126 -3.56 8.38 13.94
N ALA A 127 -2.77 8.45 12.88
CA ALA A 127 -1.94 9.59 12.56
C ALA A 127 -2.17 10.05 11.12
N VAL A 128 -1.85 11.32 10.86
CA VAL A 128 -2.00 11.98 9.56
C VAL A 128 -0.63 12.40 9.07
N PHE A 129 -0.35 12.09 7.82
CA PHE A 129 0.94 12.34 7.19
C PHE A 129 0.76 13.15 5.92
N LYS A 130 1.74 14.01 5.63
CA LYS A 130 1.84 14.79 4.40
C LYS A 130 2.95 14.22 3.52
N PHE A 131 2.65 14.04 2.26
CA PHE A 131 3.61 13.61 1.24
C PHE A 131 4.70 14.67 1.02
N MET A 132 5.96 14.23 0.94
CA MET A 132 7.15 15.05 0.74
C MET A 132 7.81 14.70 -0.61
N PRO A 133 7.30 15.23 -1.75
CA PRO A 133 7.80 14.87 -3.07
C PRO A 133 9.27 15.24 -3.29
N GLU A 134 9.75 16.30 -2.65
CA GLU A 134 11.14 16.75 -2.74
C GLU A 134 12.14 15.78 -2.08
N LEU A 135 11.65 14.92 -1.16
CA LEU A 135 12.45 13.90 -0.47
C LEU A 135 12.25 12.49 -1.07
N SER A 136 11.28 12.33 -1.96
CA SER A 136 10.90 11.05 -2.58
C SER A 136 11.64 10.84 -3.91
N TYR A 137 11.83 9.57 -4.29
CA TYR A 137 12.51 9.21 -5.54
C TYR A 137 11.65 8.25 -6.35
N GLN A 138 11.31 8.62 -7.60
CA GLN A 138 10.46 7.85 -8.51
C GLN A 138 9.24 7.22 -7.77
N PRO A 139 8.43 8.02 -7.04
CA PRO A 139 7.49 7.49 -6.06
C PRO A 139 6.26 6.82 -6.67
N GLU A 140 6.05 6.94 -7.97
CA GLU A 140 4.95 6.30 -8.71
C GLU A 140 5.44 4.99 -9.31
N VAL A 141 4.71 3.91 -9.06
CA VAL A 141 5.03 2.58 -9.60
C VAL A 141 3.78 1.92 -10.16
N PRO A 142 3.91 1.03 -11.18
CA PRO A 142 2.80 0.18 -11.59
C PRO A 142 2.28 -0.63 -10.40
N LEU A 143 0.96 -0.54 -10.16
CA LEU A 143 0.31 -1.26 -9.06
C LEU A 143 0.36 -2.78 -9.28
N ALA A 144 0.33 -3.22 -10.54
CA ALA A 144 0.33 -4.63 -10.89
C ALA A 144 1.54 -5.35 -10.28
N GLY A 145 1.26 -6.38 -9.50
CA GLY A 145 2.28 -7.18 -8.84
C GLY A 145 2.82 -6.62 -7.52
N VAL A 146 2.55 -5.37 -7.13
CA VAL A 146 2.93 -4.88 -5.79
C VAL A 146 2.16 -5.66 -4.73
N ARG A 147 2.88 -6.14 -3.70
CA ARG A 147 2.34 -7.00 -2.63
C ARG A 147 2.50 -6.40 -1.24
N GLY A 148 3.25 -5.32 -1.11
CA GLY A 148 3.51 -4.71 0.18
C GLY A 148 4.55 -3.61 0.11
N PHE A 149 5.06 -3.25 1.29
CA PHE A 149 6.11 -2.25 1.45
C PHE A 149 7.19 -2.73 2.43
N VAL A 150 8.44 -2.36 2.14
CA VAL A 150 9.40 -2.12 3.21
C VAL A 150 9.07 -0.74 3.76
N LEU A 151 8.80 -0.62 5.04
CA LEU A 151 8.47 0.63 5.71
C LEU A 151 9.56 1.00 6.70
N GLU A 152 10.20 2.14 6.47
CA GLU A 152 11.10 2.74 7.44
C GLU A 152 10.37 3.84 8.21
N ALA A 153 10.39 3.76 9.53
CA ALA A 153 9.91 4.79 10.44
C ALA A 153 11.11 5.43 11.15
N GLN A 154 11.34 6.71 10.90
CA GLN A 154 12.47 7.45 11.45
C GLN A 154 11.95 8.62 12.29
N VAL A 155 12.29 8.63 13.58
CA VAL A 155 11.98 9.74 14.48
C VAL A 155 13.20 10.64 14.59
N VAL A 156 13.06 11.86 14.09
CA VAL A 156 14.09 12.91 14.10
C VAL A 156 13.99 13.71 15.38
N LYS A 157 15.10 13.93 16.07
CA LYS A 157 15.17 14.75 17.27
C LYS A 157 14.72 16.20 17.00
N LEU A 158 14.08 16.81 17.98
CA LEU A 158 13.65 18.20 17.88
C LEU A 158 14.80 19.12 17.53
N GLY A 159 14.58 20.02 16.58
CA GLY A 159 15.59 20.95 16.06
C GLY A 159 16.41 20.41 14.86
N HIS A 160 16.37 19.10 14.59
CA HIS A 160 17.15 18.48 13.50
C HIS A 160 16.37 18.30 12.19
N GLY A 161 15.10 18.67 12.11
CA GLY A 161 14.26 18.43 10.93
C GLY A 161 14.82 18.99 9.63
N ARG A 162 15.34 20.23 9.63
CA ARG A 162 15.99 20.80 8.43
C ARG A 162 17.20 19.99 7.98
N HIS A 163 18.06 19.61 8.92
CA HIS A 163 19.23 18.79 8.63
C HIS A 163 18.82 17.40 8.07
N TYR A 164 17.77 16.81 8.61
CA TYR A 164 17.20 15.56 8.06
C TYR A 164 16.75 15.72 6.61
N GLU A 165 16.04 16.80 6.28
CA GLU A 165 15.61 17.05 4.90
C GLU A 165 16.81 17.23 3.95
N GLU A 166 17.88 17.90 4.40
CA GLU A 166 19.12 18.03 3.62
C GLU A 166 19.77 16.66 3.38
N ILE A 167 19.83 15.81 4.39
CA ILE A 167 20.32 14.43 4.28
C ILE A 167 19.45 13.63 3.30
N ARG A 168 18.12 13.72 3.38
CA ARG A 168 17.23 13.01 2.45
C ARG A 168 17.36 13.50 1.01
N LYS A 169 17.55 14.80 0.79
CA LYS A 169 17.86 15.35 -0.54
C LYS A 169 19.19 14.84 -1.09
N MET A 170 20.20 14.69 -0.24
CA MET A 170 21.48 14.09 -0.63
C MET A 170 21.30 12.61 -1.01
N VAL A 171 20.51 11.84 -0.24
CA VAL A 171 20.17 10.45 -0.56
C VAL A 171 19.46 10.35 -1.90
N LYS A 172 18.45 11.19 -2.16
CA LYS A 172 17.75 11.27 -3.44
C LYS A 172 18.71 11.57 -4.59
N ALA A 173 19.55 12.59 -4.46
CA ALA A 173 20.53 12.94 -5.48
C ALA A 173 21.53 11.81 -5.76
N ALA A 174 21.86 11.00 -4.76
CA ALA A 174 22.70 9.82 -4.94
C ALA A 174 21.99 8.73 -5.75
N HIS A 175 20.69 8.49 -5.53
CA HIS A 175 19.90 7.58 -6.36
C HIS A 175 19.80 8.07 -7.80
N GLU A 176 19.56 9.37 -8.00
CA GLU A 176 19.53 10.00 -9.33
C GLU A 176 20.86 9.84 -10.05
N LYS A 177 21.99 10.10 -9.36
CA LYS A 177 23.35 9.96 -9.91
C LYS A 177 23.71 8.51 -10.22
N ALA A 178 23.27 7.56 -9.39
CA ALA A 178 23.50 6.14 -9.60
C ALA A 178 22.64 5.58 -10.74
N GLY A 179 21.55 6.25 -11.11
CA GLY A 179 20.61 5.79 -12.14
C GLY A 179 19.92 4.48 -11.78
N VAL A 180 19.71 4.22 -10.48
CA VAL A 180 19.14 2.99 -9.99
C VAL A 180 17.63 2.97 -10.14
N ASN A 181 17.07 1.78 -10.40
CA ASN A 181 15.62 1.57 -10.48
C ASN A 181 15.05 1.29 -9.07
N GLU A 182 15.19 2.27 -8.20
CA GLU A 182 14.61 2.28 -6.85
C GLU A 182 13.42 3.23 -6.81
N HIS A 183 12.47 2.91 -5.94
CA HIS A 183 11.24 3.69 -5.79
C HIS A 183 10.95 3.87 -4.31
N TYR A 184 10.78 5.11 -3.87
CA TYR A 184 10.28 5.35 -2.51
C TYR A 184 9.52 6.66 -2.38
N SER A 185 8.54 6.65 -1.47
CA SER A 185 7.79 7.84 -1.08
C SER A 185 8.04 8.18 0.39
N VAL A 186 8.27 9.47 0.67
CA VAL A 186 8.52 9.99 2.01
C VAL A 186 7.32 10.77 2.48
N TYR A 187 6.91 10.51 3.72
CA TYR A 187 5.84 11.21 4.41
C TYR A 187 6.33 11.78 5.72
N HIS A 188 5.87 12.98 6.06
CA HIS A 188 6.11 13.61 7.36
C HIS A 188 4.80 13.68 8.14
N VAL A 189 4.85 13.39 9.43
CA VAL A 189 3.67 13.48 10.31
C VAL A 189 3.14 14.90 10.40
N SER A 190 1.82 15.02 10.32
CA SER A 190 1.10 16.28 10.57
C SER A 190 0.42 16.29 11.93
N ALA A 191 -0.10 15.13 12.38
CA ALA A 191 -0.75 14.96 13.69
C ALA A 191 -0.83 13.48 14.08
N GLY A 192 -1.01 13.18 15.36
CA GLY A 192 -1.30 11.85 15.89
C GLY A 192 -0.08 10.98 16.20
N ALA A 193 1.15 11.46 15.94
CA ALA A 193 2.40 10.79 16.26
C ALA A 193 3.49 11.83 16.63
N PRO A 194 4.69 11.42 17.08
CA PRO A 194 5.78 12.35 17.39
C PRO A 194 6.10 13.27 16.21
N SER A 195 6.28 14.56 16.47
CA SER A 195 6.43 15.61 15.43
C SER A 195 7.63 15.43 14.51
N GLY A 196 8.63 14.64 14.91
CA GLY A 196 9.80 14.29 14.09
C GLY A 196 9.65 12.99 13.31
N LEU A 197 8.46 12.37 13.25
CA LEU A 197 8.28 11.10 12.57
C LEU A 197 8.17 11.28 11.05
N TYR A 198 9.08 10.61 10.35
CA TYR A 198 9.03 10.41 8.90
C TYR A 198 8.80 8.93 8.60
N LEU A 199 7.97 8.65 7.61
CA LEU A 199 7.74 7.32 7.06
C LEU A 199 8.26 7.28 5.63
N ILE A 200 9.02 6.23 5.30
CA ILE A 200 9.53 5.99 3.96
C ILE A 200 8.99 4.63 3.49
N PHE A 201 8.20 4.64 2.43
CA PHE A 201 7.59 3.46 1.85
C PHE A 201 8.35 3.06 0.59
N PHE A 202 8.88 1.85 0.58
CA PHE A 202 9.48 1.20 -0.59
C PHE A 202 8.52 0.10 -1.06
N PRO A 203 7.86 0.25 -2.22
CA PRO A 203 6.97 -0.77 -2.74
C PRO A 203 7.73 -2.03 -3.11
N MET A 204 7.17 -3.21 -2.81
CA MET A 204 7.77 -4.49 -3.14
C MET A 204 6.75 -5.45 -3.77
N LYS A 205 7.20 -6.24 -4.74
CA LYS A 205 6.44 -7.34 -5.36
C LYS A 205 6.56 -8.65 -4.57
N GLY A 206 7.58 -8.74 -3.73
CA GLY A 206 7.85 -9.88 -2.87
C GLY A 206 9.24 -9.76 -2.23
N LEU A 207 9.55 -10.63 -1.27
CA LEU A 207 10.81 -10.56 -0.51
C LEU A 207 12.05 -10.76 -1.39
N ALA A 208 11.94 -11.56 -2.45
CA ALA A 208 13.06 -11.78 -3.38
C ALA A 208 13.50 -10.49 -4.11
N GLU A 209 12.62 -9.48 -4.22
CA GLU A 209 12.96 -8.19 -4.82
C GLU A 209 13.95 -7.40 -3.96
N ILE A 210 13.91 -7.57 -2.63
CA ILE A 210 14.84 -6.94 -1.70
C ILE A 210 16.27 -7.41 -1.99
N ASP A 211 16.48 -8.73 -2.09
CA ASP A 211 17.79 -9.31 -2.41
C ASP A 211 18.27 -8.86 -3.79
N GLN A 212 17.36 -8.82 -4.77
CA GLN A 212 17.66 -8.41 -6.15
C GLN A 212 18.05 -6.93 -6.24
N SER A 213 17.33 -6.06 -5.52
CA SER A 213 17.61 -4.62 -5.49
C SER A 213 18.98 -4.34 -4.87
N GLU A 214 19.30 -4.95 -3.72
CA GLU A 214 20.62 -4.79 -3.09
C GLU A 214 21.75 -5.26 -4.01
N ALA A 215 21.61 -6.42 -4.65
CA ALA A 215 22.61 -6.96 -5.55
C ALA A 215 22.80 -6.09 -6.81
N ALA A 216 21.71 -5.55 -7.37
CA ALA A 216 21.75 -4.75 -8.59
C ALA A 216 22.23 -3.31 -8.38
N HIS A 217 21.85 -2.70 -7.27
CA HIS A 217 21.94 -1.26 -7.08
C HIS A 217 22.86 -0.83 -5.93
N GLY A 218 23.10 -1.71 -4.96
CA GLY A 218 23.80 -1.36 -3.72
C GLY A 218 25.19 -0.78 -3.95
N GLN A 219 26.00 -1.30 -4.89
CA GLN A 219 27.34 -0.77 -5.16
C GLN A 219 27.27 0.58 -5.88
N ALA A 220 26.43 0.72 -6.91
CA ALA A 220 26.27 1.98 -7.65
C ALA A 220 25.80 3.12 -6.73
N TYR A 221 24.88 2.84 -5.81
CA TYR A 221 24.45 3.80 -4.79
C TYR A 221 25.59 4.19 -3.84
N LYS A 222 26.35 3.20 -3.32
CA LYS A 222 27.51 3.45 -2.44
C LYS A 222 28.55 4.37 -3.10
N ASP A 223 28.84 4.11 -4.38
CA ASP A 223 29.78 4.91 -5.16
C ASP A 223 29.24 6.33 -5.42
N ALA A 224 27.93 6.46 -5.66
CA ALA A 224 27.27 7.75 -5.86
C ALA A 224 27.26 8.62 -4.60
N VAL A 225 27.00 8.02 -3.43
CA VAL A 225 27.05 8.69 -2.12
C VAL A 225 28.47 9.10 -1.76
N GLY A 226 29.46 8.23 -2.04
CA GLY A 226 30.87 8.43 -1.70
C GLY A 226 31.13 8.41 -0.18
N ASP A 227 32.41 8.54 0.19
CA ASP A 227 32.84 8.50 1.59
C ASP A 227 32.27 9.66 2.41
N GLU A 228 32.32 10.87 1.86
CA GLU A 228 31.81 12.06 2.53
C GLU A 228 30.31 11.95 2.83
N GLY A 229 29.52 11.48 1.86
CA GLY A 229 28.08 11.28 2.05
C GLY A 229 27.79 10.21 3.09
N ARG A 230 28.52 9.09 3.08
CA ARG A 230 28.39 8.02 4.11
C ARG A 230 28.70 8.54 5.51
N ASN A 231 29.74 9.38 5.64
CA ASN A 231 30.07 9.96 6.94
C ASN A 231 28.94 10.87 7.43
N LYS A 232 28.39 11.74 6.56
CA LYS A 232 27.23 12.59 6.89
C LYS A 232 26.01 11.77 7.32
N LEU A 233 25.70 10.68 6.64
CA LEU A 233 24.61 9.77 7.02
C LEU A 233 24.86 9.14 8.40
N THR A 234 26.08 8.68 8.64
CA THR A 234 26.45 8.05 9.92
C THR A 234 26.42 9.05 11.07
N ASP A 235 26.91 10.25 10.87
CA ASP A 235 26.92 11.29 11.90
C ASP A 235 25.49 11.76 12.18
N PHE A 236 24.68 11.97 11.15
CA PHE A 236 23.28 12.31 11.35
C PHE A 236 22.51 11.20 12.08
N ALA A 237 22.75 9.92 11.75
CA ALA A 237 22.10 8.81 12.44
C ALA A 237 22.39 8.81 13.95
N LYS A 238 23.60 9.18 14.36
CA LYS A 238 23.99 9.28 15.79
C LYS A 238 23.41 10.52 16.48
N GLU A 239 23.46 11.65 15.82
CA GLU A 239 23.18 12.95 16.43
C GLU A 239 21.72 13.39 16.25
N GLY A 240 21.13 13.13 15.07
CA GLY A 240 19.85 13.67 14.64
C GLY A 240 18.68 12.71 14.74
N LEU A 241 18.91 11.39 14.79
CA LEU A 241 17.83 10.42 14.96
C LEU A 241 17.60 10.09 16.44
N GLU A 242 16.36 10.02 16.85
CA GLU A 242 15.92 9.45 18.12
C GLU A 242 15.74 7.94 17.98
N SER A 243 15.10 7.50 16.89
CA SER A 243 14.92 6.09 16.55
C SER A 243 14.80 5.89 15.04
N SER A 244 15.11 4.68 14.60
CA SER A 244 14.86 4.19 13.24
C SER A 244 14.44 2.74 13.33
N GLU A 245 13.32 2.41 12.68
CA GLU A 245 12.76 1.07 12.62
C GLU A 245 12.44 0.73 11.17
N THR A 246 12.75 -0.49 10.73
CA THR A 246 12.40 -0.99 9.40
C THR A 246 11.56 -2.24 9.55
N GLU A 247 10.38 -2.24 8.96
CA GLU A 247 9.44 -3.35 9.01
C GLU A 247 8.98 -3.74 7.61
N LEU A 248 8.63 -5.00 7.44
CA LEU A 248 8.07 -5.55 6.21
C LEU A 248 6.56 -5.71 6.38
N PHE A 249 5.80 -5.06 5.50
CA PHE A 249 4.35 -5.15 5.46
C PHE A 249 3.88 -5.78 4.16
N VAL A 250 2.89 -6.66 4.24
CA VAL A 250 2.22 -7.25 3.09
C VAL A 250 0.76 -6.81 3.04
N PHE A 251 0.24 -6.59 1.84
CA PHE A 251 -1.16 -6.19 1.64
C PHE A 251 -2.11 -7.30 2.07
N SER A 252 -3.19 -6.92 2.72
CA SER A 252 -4.29 -7.80 3.09
C SER A 252 -5.53 -7.52 2.25
N PRO A 253 -5.77 -8.23 1.14
CA PRO A 253 -6.98 -8.06 0.34
C PRO A 253 -8.26 -8.26 1.11
N LYS A 254 -8.24 -9.14 2.12
CA LYS A 254 -9.43 -9.48 2.93
C LYS A 254 -9.87 -8.33 3.84
N MET A 255 -8.92 -7.53 4.33
CA MET A 255 -9.19 -6.41 5.24
C MET A 255 -9.19 -5.06 4.50
N SER A 256 -8.89 -5.04 3.21
CA SER A 256 -8.86 -3.83 2.38
C SER A 256 -10.21 -3.57 1.71
N TYR A 257 -10.53 -2.29 1.54
CA TYR A 257 -11.60 -1.81 0.69
C TYR A 257 -10.99 -0.99 -0.44
N VAL A 258 -10.54 -1.67 -1.50
CA VAL A 258 -9.90 -1.03 -2.66
C VAL A 258 -10.89 -0.81 -3.80
N SER A 259 -10.57 0.09 -4.74
CA SER A 259 -11.42 0.37 -5.89
C SER A 259 -11.48 -0.82 -6.86
N LYS A 260 -12.52 -0.82 -7.70
CA LYS A 260 -12.63 -1.82 -8.76
C LYS A 260 -11.41 -1.80 -9.70
N GLU A 261 -10.86 -0.64 -9.98
CA GLU A 261 -9.67 -0.48 -10.82
C GLU A 261 -8.47 -1.21 -10.22
N TRP A 262 -8.29 -1.14 -8.91
CA TRP A 262 -7.25 -1.91 -8.21
C TRP A 262 -7.48 -3.42 -8.32
N VAL A 263 -8.72 -3.87 -8.11
CA VAL A 263 -9.07 -5.30 -8.26
C VAL A 263 -8.79 -5.79 -9.67
N ASP A 264 -9.12 -4.99 -10.68
CA ASP A 264 -8.94 -5.35 -12.08
C ASP A 264 -7.45 -5.47 -12.50
N THR A 265 -6.50 -4.86 -11.76
CA THR A 265 -5.05 -5.01 -12.05
C THR A 265 -4.51 -6.40 -11.74
N ASP A 266 -5.07 -7.05 -10.71
CA ASP A 266 -4.69 -8.41 -10.29
C ASP A 266 -5.86 -9.09 -9.57
N PRO A 267 -6.86 -9.58 -10.32
CA PRO A 267 -8.05 -10.18 -9.72
C PRO A 267 -7.78 -11.41 -8.87
N GLU A 268 -6.70 -12.17 -9.18
CA GLU A 268 -6.35 -13.35 -8.39
C GLU A 268 -5.88 -12.98 -6.97
N PHE A 269 -5.24 -11.83 -6.84
CA PHE A 269 -4.76 -11.33 -5.55
C PHE A 269 -5.85 -10.56 -4.79
N TRP A 270 -6.53 -9.61 -5.46
CA TRP A 270 -7.46 -8.69 -4.79
C TRP A 270 -8.88 -9.23 -4.60
N ALA A 271 -9.38 -10.11 -5.49
CA ALA A 271 -10.72 -10.65 -5.35
C ALA A 271 -10.78 -11.71 -4.25
N PRO A 272 -11.80 -11.67 -3.37
CA PRO A 272 -11.95 -12.68 -2.33
C PRO A 272 -12.16 -14.05 -2.97
N LYS A 273 -11.23 -14.98 -2.75
CA LYS A 273 -11.39 -16.38 -3.18
C LYS A 273 -12.46 -17.04 -2.31
N PRO A 274 -13.43 -17.76 -2.88
CA PRO A 274 -14.34 -18.56 -2.10
C PRO A 274 -13.55 -19.52 -1.19
N ALA A 275 -13.96 -19.61 0.08
CA ALA A 275 -13.36 -20.60 0.97
C ALA A 275 -13.49 -21.99 0.33
N PRO A 276 -12.45 -22.84 0.35
CA PRO A 276 -12.56 -24.22 -0.11
C PRO A 276 -13.75 -24.89 0.61
N ALA A 277 -14.63 -25.53 -0.15
CA ALA A 277 -15.74 -26.26 0.43
C ALA A 277 -15.19 -27.23 1.49
N ALA A 278 -15.71 -27.14 2.72
CA ALA A 278 -15.30 -28.05 3.78
C ALA A 278 -15.50 -29.48 3.26
N LYS A 279 -14.43 -30.30 3.26
CA LYS A 279 -14.55 -31.71 2.95
C LYS A 279 -15.59 -32.33 3.93
N PRO A 280 -16.57 -33.08 3.42
CA PRO A 280 -17.50 -33.79 4.31
C PRO A 280 -16.69 -34.56 5.35
N ALA A 281 -17.06 -34.38 6.61
CA ALA A 281 -16.49 -35.19 7.69
C ALA A 281 -16.68 -36.67 7.34
N ALA A 282 -15.57 -37.42 7.29
CA ALA A 282 -15.61 -38.82 7.04
C ALA A 282 -16.55 -39.46 8.12
N GLU A 283 -17.66 -40.05 7.67
CA GLU A 283 -18.57 -40.82 8.52
C GLU A 283 -17.73 -41.86 9.28
N LYS A 284 -17.63 -41.69 10.59
CA LYS A 284 -17.13 -42.77 11.45
C LYS A 284 -18.11 -43.96 11.32
N LYS A 285 -17.68 -44.96 10.58
CA LYS A 285 -18.37 -46.26 10.62
C LYS A 285 -18.28 -46.77 12.06
N GLU A 286 -19.42 -46.76 12.77
CA GLU A 286 -19.55 -47.46 14.04
C GLU A 286 -19.25 -48.94 13.79
N ALA A 287 -18.21 -49.44 14.46
CA ALA A 287 -18.00 -50.87 14.56
C ALA A 287 -19.10 -51.42 15.48
N LYS A 288 -19.97 -52.27 14.91
CA LYS A 288 -20.95 -53.04 15.66
C LYS A 288 -20.22 -54.14 16.45
N PRO A 289 -20.71 -54.44 17.67
CA PRO A 289 -20.09 -55.40 18.60
C PRO A 289 -20.09 -56.84 18.10
#